data_8192e712c98eff60cced938aee31c72b
#
_entry.id   8192e712c98eff60cced938aee31c72b
#
_cell.length_a   1.000
_cell.length_b   1.000
_cell.length_c   1.000
_cell.angle_alpha   90.00
_cell.angle_beta   90.00
_cell.angle_gamma   90.00
#
_symmetry.space_group_name_H-M   'P 1'
#
loop_
_entity.id
_entity.type
_entity.pdbx_description
1 polymer ?
#
loop_
_entity_poly.entity_id
_entity_poly.type
_entity_poly.pdbx_seq_one_letter_code
_entity_poly.pdbx_strand_id
1 'polypeptide(L)'
;MGNEGTVNYRSTTQAKIALFRSLFRGRDDVYARRFESRKSGASGYAPACANEWVQGICEKPRIKCAECPHRRFYAVTDDVIRWHLSGRDDVGRDFVMGVYPMLLDETCFFLAADFDKSTWRQDVAAFLETCQRLNVPAALEKSRSGNGGHVWIFFEHAIPASLARKLGAHLLTETMEHRPEIGLDSYDRFFPNQDTLPHGVSAT
;
A
#
# COMPACT_ATOMS: atom_id res chain seq x y z
N MET A 1 -27.20 7.12 20.48
CA MET A 1 -25.96 7.06 19.70
C MET A 1 -25.35 5.70 19.98
N GLY A 2 -25.47 4.77 19.02
CA GLY A 2 -24.96 3.41 19.16
C GLY A 2 -23.45 3.47 19.26
N ASN A 3 -22.93 2.75 20.23
CA ASN A 3 -21.51 2.48 20.39
C ASN A 3 -21.07 1.63 19.17
N GLU A 4 -20.62 2.28 18.08
CA GLU A 4 -19.98 1.57 16.97
C GLU A 4 -18.69 0.97 17.51
N GLY A 5 -18.79 -0.30 17.91
CA GLY A 5 -17.71 -1.02 18.55
C GLY A 5 -16.49 -1.07 17.61
N THR A 6 -15.33 -0.79 18.17
CA THR A 6 -14.03 -0.88 17.51
C THR A 6 -13.89 -2.24 16.80
N VAL A 7 -13.61 -2.24 15.50
CA VAL A 7 -13.35 -3.48 14.74
C VAL A 7 -12.09 -4.15 15.27
N ASN A 8 -12.19 -5.44 15.59
CA ASN A 8 -11.09 -6.23 16.14
C ASN A 8 -11.08 -7.66 15.56
N TYR A 9 -10.20 -8.52 16.05
CA TYR A 9 -10.04 -9.88 15.52
C TYR A 9 -11.32 -10.74 15.63
N ARG A 10 -12.24 -10.44 16.57
CA ARG A 10 -13.52 -11.14 16.77
C ARG A 10 -14.66 -10.56 15.93
N SER A 11 -14.46 -9.42 15.30
CA SER A 11 -15.46 -8.77 14.46
C SER A 11 -15.77 -9.62 13.24
N THR A 12 -16.98 -9.45 12.69
CA THR A 12 -17.42 -10.15 11.49
C THR A 12 -16.52 -9.84 10.29
N THR A 13 -16.46 -10.75 9.33
CA THR A 13 -15.73 -10.53 8.07
C THR A 13 -16.18 -9.27 7.37
N GLN A 14 -17.49 -9.01 7.35
CA GLN A 14 -18.05 -7.81 6.72
C GLN A 14 -17.57 -6.52 7.41
N ALA A 15 -17.54 -6.49 8.74
CA ALA A 15 -17.02 -5.32 9.47
C ALA A 15 -15.53 -5.08 9.18
N LYS A 16 -14.74 -6.15 9.06
CA LYS A 16 -13.32 -6.06 8.70
C LYS A 16 -13.12 -5.55 7.27
N ILE A 17 -13.93 -6.02 6.31
CA ILE A 17 -13.90 -5.55 4.91
C ILE A 17 -14.29 -4.06 4.86
N ALA A 18 -15.34 -3.66 5.56
CA ALA A 18 -15.78 -2.26 5.62
C ALA A 18 -14.68 -1.35 6.19
N LEU A 19 -14.03 -1.77 7.27
CA LEU A 19 -12.88 -1.03 7.83
C LEU A 19 -11.72 -0.97 6.82
N PHE A 20 -11.36 -2.07 6.17
CA PHE A 20 -10.30 -2.08 5.16
C PHE A 20 -10.60 -1.07 4.04
N ARG A 21 -11.82 -1.07 3.51
CA ARG A 21 -12.25 -0.12 2.47
C ARG A 21 -12.22 1.34 2.94
N SER A 22 -12.53 1.60 4.20
CA SER A 22 -12.53 2.97 4.74
C SER A 22 -11.12 3.54 4.90
N LEU A 23 -10.14 2.70 5.23
CA LEU A 23 -8.76 3.09 5.47
C LEU A 23 -7.92 3.08 4.19
N PHE A 24 -7.94 1.96 3.46
CA PHE A 24 -7.08 1.75 2.30
C PHE A 24 -7.77 2.13 0.99
N ARG A 25 -8.27 3.37 0.94
CA ARG A 25 -8.89 3.94 -0.27
C ARG A 25 -7.83 4.22 -1.32
N GLY A 26 -7.87 3.50 -2.41
CA GLY A 26 -7.01 3.66 -3.57
C GLY A 26 -7.79 3.33 -4.85
N ARG A 27 -7.09 2.95 -5.91
CA ARG A 27 -7.75 2.46 -7.14
C ARG A 27 -8.59 1.23 -6.82
N ASP A 28 -9.81 1.20 -7.32
CA ASP A 28 -10.75 0.09 -7.18
C ASP A 28 -10.87 -0.77 -8.45
N ASP A 29 -10.38 -0.26 -9.59
CA ASP A 29 -10.39 -0.91 -10.90
C ASP A 29 -9.23 -1.90 -11.10
N VAL A 30 -8.22 -1.85 -10.22
CA VAL A 30 -7.03 -2.72 -10.28
C VAL A 30 -6.40 -2.88 -8.90
N TYR A 31 -5.86 -4.06 -8.62
CA TYR A 31 -5.01 -4.29 -7.46
C TYR A 31 -3.69 -4.99 -7.85
N ALA A 32 -2.67 -4.80 -7.04
CA ALA A 32 -1.43 -5.53 -7.19
C ALA A 32 -1.56 -6.91 -6.52
N ARG A 33 -1.30 -7.99 -7.23
CA ARG A 33 -1.25 -9.34 -6.67
C ARG A 33 0.20 -9.74 -6.39
N ARG A 34 0.46 -10.22 -5.18
CA ARG A 34 1.76 -10.81 -4.83
C ARG A 34 1.97 -12.10 -5.60
N PHE A 35 3.17 -12.26 -6.13
CA PHE A 35 3.62 -13.50 -6.76
C PHE A 35 4.96 -13.96 -6.20
N GLU A 36 5.22 -15.25 -6.33
CA GLU A 36 6.52 -15.86 -6.10
C GLU A 36 6.94 -16.64 -7.35
N SER A 37 8.11 -16.31 -7.89
CA SER A 37 8.66 -17.01 -9.05
C SER A 37 9.21 -18.36 -8.62
N ARG A 38 8.59 -19.44 -9.06
CA ARG A 38 9.10 -20.82 -8.82
C ARG A 38 10.49 -21.04 -9.42
N LYS A 39 10.87 -20.27 -10.45
CA LYS A 39 12.14 -20.43 -11.17
C LYS A 39 13.30 -19.70 -10.47
N SER A 40 13.07 -18.54 -9.91
CA SER A 40 14.13 -17.69 -9.31
C SER A 40 13.98 -17.49 -7.81
N GLY A 41 12.88 -17.92 -7.19
CA GLY A 41 12.57 -17.62 -5.80
C GLY A 41 12.22 -16.14 -5.55
N ALA A 42 12.33 -15.27 -6.55
CA ALA A 42 12.02 -13.86 -6.42
C ALA A 42 10.53 -13.66 -6.18
N SER A 43 10.19 -12.77 -5.24
CA SER A 43 8.82 -12.35 -4.99
C SER A 43 8.61 -10.89 -5.42
N GLY A 44 7.38 -10.53 -5.74
CA GLY A 44 7.04 -9.18 -6.14
C GLY A 44 5.53 -9.00 -6.26
N TYR A 45 5.16 -7.84 -6.78
CA TYR A 45 3.77 -7.48 -7.04
C TYR A 45 3.58 -7.15 -8.52
N ALA A 46 2.49 -7.61 -9.10
CA ALA A 46 2.08 -7.29 -10.47
C ALA A 46 0.59 -6.96 -10.51
N PRO A 47 0.13 -6.10 -11.43
CA PRO A 47 -1.30 -5.86 -11.61
C PRO A 47 -2.02 -7.18 -11.89
N ALA A 48 -3.10 -7.45 -11.14
CA ALA A 48 -3.94 -8.62 -11.38
C ALA A 48 -4.70 -8.45 -12.69
N CYS A 49 -4.47 -9.34 -13.66
CA CYS A 49 -4.98 -9.22 -15.03
C CYS A 49 -5.52 -10.57 -15.52
N ALA A 50 -6.71 -10.55 -16.13
CA ALA A 50 -7.35 -11.75 -16.69
C ALA A 50 -6.55 -12.34 -17.86
N ASN A 51 -5.79 -11.50 -18.57
CA ASN A 51 -4.97 -11.92 -19.70
C ASN A 51 -3.51 -12.23 -19.32
N GLU A 52 -3.19 -12.28 -18.01
CA GLU A 52 -1.83 -12.55 -17.58
C GLU A 52 -1.35 -13.94 -18.04
N TRP A 53 -0.21 -13.97 -18.73
CA TRP A 53 0.42 -15.15 -19.32
C TRP A 53 -0.43 -15.90 -20.36
N VAL A 54 -1.51 -15.30 -20.87
CA VAL A 54 -2.27 -15.90 -22.00
C VAL A 54 -1.42 -15.81 -23.26
N GLN A 55 -1.14 -16.97 -23.87
CA GLN A 55 -0.32 -17.06 -25.07
C GLN A 55 -0.95 -16.29 -26.25
N GLY A 56 -0.14 -15.53 -26.95
CA GLY A 56 -0.57 -14.70 -28.08
C GLY A 56 -1.28 -13.37 -27.69
N ILE A 57 -1.52 -13.15 -26.39
CA ILE A 57 -2.15 -11.93 -25.87
C ILE A 57 -1.23 -11.20 -24.90
N CYS A 58 -0.67 -11.90 -23.91
CA CYS A 58 0.22 -11.31 -22.91
C CYS A 58 1.66 -11.33 -23.40
N GLU A 59 2.26 -10.16 -23.56
CA GLU A 59 3.62 -9.99 -24.06
C GLU A 59 4.66 -9.72 -22.97
N LYS A 60 4.35 -10.09 -21.72
CA LYS A 60 5.35 -10.03 -20.63
C LYS A 60 6.55 -10.93 -20.93
N PRO A 61 7.77 -10.51 -20.60
CA PRO A 61 8.17 -9.22 -19.97
C PRO A 61 8.42 -8.09 -20.98
N ARG A 62 8.22 -8.31 -22.28
CA ARG A 62 8.54 -7.35 -23.37
C ARG A 62 7.75 -6.06 -23.27
N ILE A 63 6.45 -6.15 -22.95
CA ILE A 63 5.55 -5.00 -22.78
C ILE A 63 5.13 -4.92 -21.31
N LYS A 64 5.28 -3.72 -20.72
CA LYS A 64 4.81 -3.44 -19.36
C LYS A 64 3.29 -3.44 -19.31
N CYS A 65 2.71 -3.86 -18.17
CA CYS A 65 1.25 -3.92 -18.02
C CYS A 65 0.57 -2.56 -18.18
N ALA A 66 1.23 -1.47 -17.81
CA ALA A 66 0.72 -0.11 -17.99
C ALA A 66 0.54 0.28 -19.47
N GLU A 67 1.38 -0.27 -20.35
CA GLU A 67 1.40 0.02 -21.80
C GLU A 67 0.68 -1.06 -22.63
N CYS A 68 0.20 -2.13 -21.98
CA CYS A 68 -0.40 -3.28 -22.67
C CYS A 68 -1.79 -2.93 -23.23
N PRO A 69 -2.02 -3.02 -24.55
CA PRO A 69 -3.33 -2.75 -25.14
C PRO A 69 -4.39 -3.81 -24.80
N HIS A 70 -3.95 -4.99 -24.35
CA HIS A 70 -4.80 -6.13 -23.99
C HIS A 70 -5.00 -6.28 -22.49
N ARG A 71 -4.68 -5.25 -21.69
CA ARG A 71 -4.87 -5.30 -20.24
C ARG A 71 -6.35 -5.44 -19.89
N ARG A 72 -6.65 -6.40 -19.03
CA ARG A 72 -7.98 -6.63 -18.43
C ARG A 72 -7.81 -6.83 -16.94
N PHE A 73 -7.71 -5.71 -16.22
CA PHE A 73 -7.46 -5.75 -14.79
C PHE A 73 -8.68 -6.25 -14.03
N TYR A 74 -8.44 -6.86 -12.88
CA TYR A 74 -9.48 -7.25 -11.93
C TYR A 74 -9.72 -6.13 -10.93
N ALA A 75 -10.98 -5.80 -10.71
CA ALA A 75 -11.40 -4.83 -9.71
C ALA A 75 -11.20 -5.35 -8.27
N VAL A 76 -11.10 -4.40 -7.33
CA VAL A 76 -11.07 -4.68 -5.89
C VAL A 76 -12.47 -4.98 -5.39
N THR A 77 -12.84 -6.25 -5.32
CA THR A 77 -14.13 -6.73 -4.77
C THR A 77 -14.01 -7.05 -3.28
N ASP A 78 -15.14 -7.26 -2.62
CA ASP A 78 -15.17 -7.73 -1.23
C ASP A 78 -14.52 -9.11 -1.07
N ASP A 79 -14.65 -9.98 -2.08
CA ASP A 79 -13.96 -11.28 -2.09
C ASP A 79 -12.45 -11.13 -2.14
N VAL A 80 -11.94 -10.22 -2.96
CA VAL A 80 -10.50 -9.94 -3.04
C VAL A 80 -9.96 -9.45 -1.68
N ILE A 81 -10.70 -8.55 -1.01
CA ILE A 81 -10.34 -8.10 0.33
C ILE A 81 -10.44 -9.25 1.34
N ARG A 82 -11.49 -10.06 1.28
CA ARG A 82 -11.65 -11.23 2.14
C ARG A 82 -10.49 -12.21 1.99
N TRP A 83 -10.08 -12.51 0.76
CA TRP A 83 -8.91 -13.37 0.50
C TRP A 83 -7.62 -12.78 1.07
N HIS A 84 -7.42 -11.48 0.91
CA HIS A 84 -6.27 -10.80 1.50
C HIS A 84 -6.26 -10.90 3.04
N LEU A 85 -7.40 -10.61 3.69
CA LEU A 85 -7.53 -10.68 5.14
C LEU A 85 -7.40 -12.10 5.70
N SER A 86 -7.79 -13.12 4.92
CA SER A 86 -7.64 -14.53 5.30
C SER A 86 -6.27 -15.12 4.91
N GLY A 87 -5.53 -14.45 4.02
CA GLY A 87 -4.28 -14.93 3.44
C GLY A 87 -4.46 -15.98 2.34
N ARG A 88 -5.70 -16.37 1.99
CA ARG A 88 -6.00 -17.43 1.02
C ARG A 88 -7.19 -17.11 0.13
N ASP A 89 -7.13 -17.53 -1.16
CA ASP A 89 -8.26 -17.48 -2.08
C ASP A 89 -9.23 -18.68 -1.85
N ASP A 90 -10.34 -18.71 -2.60
CA ASP A 90 -11.39 -19.75 -2.45
C ASP A 90 -10.93 -21.17 -2.81
N VAL A 91 -9.80 -21.32 -3.50
CA VAL A 91 -9.19 -22.61 -3.80
C VAL A 91 -8.01 -22.94 -2.89
N GLY A 92 -7.83 -22.16 -1.81
CA GLY A 92 -6.83 -22.40 -0.76
C GLY A 92 -5.40 -21.98 -1.12
N ARG A 93 -5.19 -21.23 -2.20
CA ARG A 93 -3.87 -20.71 -2.58
C ARG A 93 -3.56 -19.45 -1.79
N ASP A 94 -2.28 -19.26 -1.45
CA ASP A 94 -1.82 -18.04 -0.80
C ASP A 94 -2.21 -16.80 -1.60
N PHE A 95 -2.79 -15.82 -0.92
CA PHE A 95 -3.29 -14.60 -1.52
C PHE A 95 -2.91 -13.37 -0.71
N VAL A 96 -2.23 -12.44 -1.36
CA VAL A 96 -1.93 -11.11 -0.82
C VAL A 96 -2.15 -10.09 -1.93
N MET A 97 -2.94 -9.07 -1.64
CA MET A 97 -3.10 -7.91 -2.52
C MET A 97 -2.37 -6.68 -1.97
N GLY A 98 -1.96 -5.80 -2.87
CA GLY A 98 -1.55 -4.44 -2.57
C GLY A 98 -2.52 -3.45 -3.21
N VAL A 99 -2.74 -2.33 -2.55
CA VAL A 99 -3.54 -1.22 -3.06
C VAL A 99 -2.65 -0.30 -3.90
N TYR A 100 -3.15 0.19 -5.03
CA TYR A 100 -2.54 1.31 -5.74
C TYR A 100 -3.04 2.61 -5.10
N PRO A 101 -2.22 3.31 -4.31
CA PRO A 101 -2.68 4.44 -3.50
C PRO A 101 -3.03 5.67 -4.32
N MET A 102 -2.36 5.90 -5.46
CA MET A 102 -2.59 7.05 -6.32
C MET A 102 -3.78 6.81 -7.24
N LEU A 103 -4.78 7.67 -7.17
CA LEU A 103 -5.94 7.70 -8.05
C LEU A 103 -5.57 8.27 -9.42
N LEU A 104 -6.50 8.16 -10.39
CA LEU A 104 -6.27 8.62 -11.77
C LEU A 104 -6.14 10.16 -11.90
N ASP A 105 -6.66 10.89 -10.93
CA ASP A 105 -6.52 12.35 -10.79
C ASP A 105 -5.28 12.78 -9.97
N GLU A 106 -4.36 11.82 -9.72
CA GLU A 106 -3.11 12.03 -8.98
C GLU A 106 -3.32 12.39 -7.50
N THR A 107 -4.50 12.10 -6.94
CA THR A 107 -4.78 12.23 -5.52
C THR A 107 -4.58 10.91 -4.77
N CYS A 108 -4.55 10.97 -3.43
CA CYS A 108 -4.49 9.80 -2.56
C CYS A 108 -5.22 10.06 -1.24
N PHE A 109 -5.64 8.99 -0.56
CA PHE A 109 -6.30 9.02 0.74
C PHE A 109 -5.40 8.64 1.90
N PHE A 110 -4.18 8.24 1.62
CA PHE A 110 -3.20 7.91 2.66
C PHE A 110 -1.77 8.08 2.15
N LEU A 111 -0.87 8.25 3.10
CA LEU A 111 0.57 8.13 2.93
C LEU A 111 1.05 6.97 3.80
N ALA A 112 1.87 6.10 3.24
CA ALA A 112 2.59 5.08 4.02
C ALA A 112 4.09 5.34 3.91
N ALA A 113 4.79 5.34 5.04
CA ALA A 113 6.24 5.33 5.10
C ALA A 113 6.73 3.91 5.39
N ASP A 114 7.58 3.37 4.54
CA ASP A 114 8.12 2.02 4.63
C ASP A 114 9.51 2.04 5.28
N PHE A 115 9.66 1.24 6.33
CA PHE A 115 10.90 1.10 7.09
C PHE A 115 11.30 -0.38 7.12
N ASP A 116 12.47 -0.67 6.55
CA ASP A 116 13.08 -2.00 6.50
C ASP A 116 14.43 -2.03 7.26
N LYS A 117 15.15 -3.15 7.22
CA LYS A 117 16.47 -3.36 7.83
C LYS A 117 16.46 -3.41 9.37
N SER A 118 17.66 -3.51 9.95
CA SER A 118 17.82 -3.81 11.38
C SER A 118 17.37 -2.70 12.33
N THR A 119 17.46 -1.44 11.91
CA THR A 119 17.17 -0.26 12.75
C THR A 119 15.71 0.17 12.73
N TRP A 120 14.85 -0.48 11.93
CA TRP A 120 13.48 -0.03 11.67
C TRP A 120 12.66 0.29 12.93
N ARG A 121 12.86 -0.44 14.03
CA ARG A 121 12.08 -0.18 15.26
C ARG A 121 12.41 1.16 15.90
N GLN A 122 13.69 1.52 15.89
CA GLN A 122 14.17 2.78 16.45
C GLN A 122 13.75 3.95 15.55
N ASP A 123 13.91 3.79 14.25
CA ASP A 123 13.57 4.80 13.26
C ASP A 123 12.08 5.08 13.23
N VAL A 124 11.24 4.01 13.25
CA VAL A 124 9.78 4.13 13.34
C VAL A 124 9.35 4.80 14.64
N ALA A 125 9.98 4.45 15.79
CA ALA A 125 9.62 5.06 17.06
C ALA A 125 9.89 6.58 17.04
N ALA A 126 11.02 7.02 16.51
CA ALA A 126 11.36 8.43 16.37
C ALA A 126 10.42 9.15 15.38
N PHE A 127 10.07 8.50 14.27
CA PHE A 127 9.12 9.06 13.30
C PHE A 127 7.72 9.23 13.91
N LEU A 128 7.23 8.25 14.66
CA LEU A 128 5.94 8.33 15.36
C LEU A 128 5.95 9.40 16.46
N GLU A 129 7.05 9.56 17.19
CA GLU A 129 7.23 10.64 18.17
C GLU A 129 7.10 12.01 17.49
N THR A 130 7.71 12.18 16.32
CA THR A 130 7.58 13.40 15.51
C THR A 130 6.14 13.61 15.05
N CYS A 131 5.46 12.58 14.55
CA CYS A 131 4.05 12.66 14.18
C CYS A 131 3.19 13.11 15.37
N GLN A 132 3.42 12.54 16.56
CA GLN A 132 2.68 12.90 17.77
C GLN A 132 2.95 14.36 18.17
N ARG A 133 4.21 14.81 18.17
CA ARG A 133 4.60 16.18 18.49
C ARG A 133 3.94 17.19 17.54
N LEU A 134 3.79 16.85 16.28
CA LEU A 134 3.17 17.72 15.26
C LEU A 134 1.65 17.51 15.13
N ASN A 135 1.04 16.71 16.02
CA ASN A 135 -0.39 16.38 15.99
C ASN A 135 -0.84 15.74 14.67
N VAL A 136 0.02 14.93 14.04
CA VAL A 136 -0.31 14.14 12.85
C VAL A 136 -0.70 12.72 13.29
N PRO A 137 -1.99 12.32 13.18
CA PRO A 137 -2.40 10.97 13.51
C PRO A 137 -1.70 9.94 12.59
N ALA A 138 -1.00 8.99 13.18
CA ALA A 138 -0.28 7.95 12.46
C ALA A 138 -0.46 6.59 13.15
N ALA A 139 -0.47 5.52 12.35
CA ALA A 139 -0.63 4.15 12.81
C ALA A 139 0.54 3.28 12.33
N LEU A 140 1.08 2.45 13.24
CA LEU A 140 2.12 1.49 12.89
C LEU A 140 1.53 0.14 12.51
N GLU A 141 1.95 -0.39 11.40
CA GLU A 141 1.78 -1.78 11.00
C GLU A 141 3.14 -2.48 10.96
N LYS A 142 3.24 -3.65 11.59
CA LYS A 142 4.41 -4.50 11.44
C LYS A 142 4.34 -5.22 10.09
N SER A 143 5.41 -5.14 9.30
CA SER A 143 5.46 -5.79 8.00
C SER A 143 5.26 -7.31 8.10
N ARG A 144 4.76 -7.93 7.03
CA ARG A 144 4.50 -9.37 6.97
C ARG A 144 5.74 -10.23 7.26
N SER A 145 6.92 -9.79 6.86
CA SER A 145 8.19 -10.48 7.15
C SER A 145 8.57 -10.42 8.62
N GLY A 146 8.02 -9.46 9.37
CA GLY A 146 8.38 -9.16 10.74
C GLY A 146 9.64 -8.33 10.90
N ASN A 147 10.34 -8.02 9.80
CA ASN A 147 11.63 -7.32 9.77
C ASN A 147 11.53 -5.88 9.27
N GLY A 148 10.34 -5.28 9.35
CA GLY A 148 10.08 -3.92 8.95
C GLY A 148 8.75 -3.43 9.51
N GLY A 149 8.39 -2.18 9.21
CA GLY A 149 7.14 -1.56 9.60
C GLY A 149 6.70 -0.51 8.60
N HIS A 150 5.39 -0.36 8.47
CA HIS A 150 4.78 0.71 7.71
C HIS A 150 4.12 1.69 8.66
N VAL A 151 4.39 2.97 8.52
CA VAL A 151 3.68 4.03 9.24
C VAL A 151 2.66 4.64 8.30
N TRP A 152 1.38 4.50 8.67
CA TRP A 152 0.23 4.94 7.88
C TRP A 152 -0.29 6.27 8.40
N ILE A 153 -0.50 7.22 7.49
CA ILE A 153 -1.19 8.50 7.74
C ILE A 153 -2.38 8.53 6.79
N PHE A 154 -3.60 8.54 7.35
CA PHE A 154 -4.85 8.53 6.58
C PHE A 154 -5.44 9.93 6.48
N PHE A 155 -5.96 10.26 5.30
CA PHE A 155 -6.61 11.54 5.02
C PHE A 155 -8.13 11.36 4.91
N GLU A 156 -8.88 12.26 5.52
CA GLU A 156 -10.34 12.25 5.45
C GLU A 156 -10.83 12.46 4.00
N HIS A 157 -10.18 13.38 3.29
CA HIS A 157 -10.42 13.70 1.89
C HIS A 157 -9.21 13.34 1.03
N ALA A 158 -9.44 13.10 -0.26
CA ALA A 158 -8.35 12.91 -1.20
C ALA A 158 -7.52 14.19 -1.32
N ILE A 159 -6.21 14.07 -1.27
CA ILE A 159 -5.26 15.17 -1.44
C ILE A 159 -4.27 14.84 -2.56
N PRO A 160 -3.66 15.84 -3.23
CA PRO A 160 -2.62 15.58 -4.22
C PRO A 160 -1.50 14.69 -3.65
N ALA A 161 -1.09 13.67 -4.39
CA ALA A 161 -0.02 12.75 -3.97
C ALA A 161 1.30 13.51 -3.69
N SER A 162 1.58 14.56 -4.47
CA SER A 162 2.72 15.45 -4.23
C SER A 162 2.68 16.14 -2.87
N LEU A 163 1.48 16.55 -2.41
CA LEU A 163 1.30 17.17 -1.09
C LEU A 163 1.49 16.13 0.04
N ALA A 164 0.90 14.95 -0.11
CA ALA A 164 1.11 13.85 0.85
C ALA A 164 2.60 13.51 1.01
N ARG A 165 3.34 13.42 -0.10
CA ARG A 165 4.78 13.16 -0.10
C ARG A 165 5.60 14.29 0.52
N LYS A 166 5.23 15.55 0.29
CA LYS A 166 5.83 16.71 0.95
C LYS A 166 5.64 16.66 2.47
N LEU A 167 4.43 16.30 2.94
CA LEU A 167 4.19 16.07 4.36
C LEU A 167 5.12 14.97 4.91
N GLY A 168 5.23 13.83 4.23
CA GLY A 168 6.12 12.75 4.64
C GLY A 168 7.58 13.19 4.70
N ALA A 169 8.07 13.91 3.68
CA ALA A 169 9.43 14.43 3.65
C ALA A 169 9.70 15.42 4.79
N HIS A 170 8.75 16.30 5.09
CA HIS A 170 8.83 17.22 6.23
C HIS A 170 8.92 16.44 7.56
N LEU A 171 8.08 15.44 7.76
CA LEU A 171 8.12 14.60 8.97
C LEU A 171 9.46 13.87 9.14
N LEU A 172 10.07 13.38 8.04
CA LEU A 172 11.41 12.77 8.09
C LEU A 172 12.47 13.81 8.49
N THR A 173 12.44 15.00 7.88
CA THR A 173 13.37 16.09 8.21
C THR A 173 13.27 16.50 9.67
N GLU A 174 12.05 16.73 10.16
CA GLU A 174 11.78 17.05 11.57
C GLU A 174 12.26 15.94 12.52
N THR A 175 12.15 14.67 12.10
CA THR A 175 12.64 13.54 12.89
C THR A 175 14.16 13.58 13.02
N MET A 176 14.87 13.80 11.90
CA MET A 176 16.35 13.88 11.91
C MET A 176 16.85 15.10 12.70
N GLU A 177 16.15 16.23 12.66
CA GLU A 177 16.53 17.42 13.42
C GLU A 177 16.36 17.24 14.93
N HIS A 178 15.32 16.52 15.38
CA HIS A 178 15.06 16.27 16.80
C HIS A 178 15.79 15.04 17.37
N ARG A 179 16.17 14.12 16.52
CA ARG A 179 16.84 12.86 16.88
C ARG A 179 18.07 12.67 15.98
N PRO A 180 19.09 13.56 16.08
CA PRO A 180 20.26 13.54 15.18
C PRO A 180 21.08 12.25 15.26
N GLU A 181 20.94 11.48 16.35
CA GLU A 181 21.55 10.16 16.52
C GLU A 181 20.87 9.06 15.68
N ILE A 182 19.67 9.35 15.12
CA ILE A 182 18.91 8.42 14.30
C ILE A 182 19.06 8.82 12.82
N GLY A 183 19.80 8.00 12.06
CA GLY A 183 20.05 8.27 10.65
C GLY A 183 18.89 7.94 9.72
N LEU A 184 17.79 7.33 10.22
CA LEU A 184 16.68 6.81 9.41
C LEU A 184 17.12 5.87 8.28
N ASP A 185 18.18 5.11 8.52
CA ASP A 185 18.79 4.22 7.51
C ASP A 185 17.83 3.10 7.06
N SER A 186 16.81 2.81 7.86
CA SER A 186 15.78 1.82 7.53
C SER A 186 14.64 2.38 6.67
N TYR A 187 14.53 3.71 6.53
CA TYR A 187 13.54 4.29 5.64
C TYR A 187 13.85 3.88 4.18
N ASP A 188 12.87 3.30 3.50
CA ASP A 188 12.99 2.91 2.10
C ASP A 188 12.27 3.91 1.18
N ARG A 189 10.96 4.07 1.39
CA ARG A 189 10.15 4.94 0.51
C ARG A 189 8.81 5.32 1.11
N PHE A 190 8.12 6.25 0.42
CA PHE A 190 6.71 6.51 0.63
C PHE A 190 5.84 5.79 -0.39
N PHE A 191 4.57 5.54 0.01
CA PHE A 191 3.48 5.17 -0.88
C PHE A 191 2.34 6.20 -0.72
N PRO A 192 1.92 6.91 -1.78
CA PRO A 192 2.41 6.81 -3.17
C PRO A 192 3.92 7.14 -3.28
N ASN A 193 4.60 6.44 -4.18
CA ASN A 193 6.05 6.59 -4.38
C ASN A 193 6.43 7.61 -5.46
N GLN A 194 5.46 8.29 -6.05
CA GLN A 194 5.62 9.30 -7.09
C GLN A 194 4.59 10.41 -6.94
N ASP A 195 4.86 11.57 -7.51
CA ASP A 195 4.01 12.75 -7.42
C ASP A 195 2.90 12.75 -8.47
N THR A 196 3.15 12.13 -9.62
CA THR A 196 2.25 12.07 -10.78
C THR A 196 2.20 10.64 -11.34
N LEU A 197 1.14 10.34 -12.10
CA LEU A 197 1.05 9.08 -12.83
C LEU A 197 2.10 9.02 -13.96
N PRO A 198 2.68 7.85 -14.26
CA PRO A 198 3.52 7.68 -15.43
C PRO A 198 2.75 8.06 -16.70
N HIS A 199 3.40 8.79 -17.62
CA HIS A 199 2.82 9.10 -18.92
C HIS A 199 2.36 7.81 -19.64
N GLY A 200 1.11 7.77 -20.12
CA GLY A 200 0.51 6.61 -20.76
C GLY A 200 -0.44 5.78 -19.88
N VAL A 201 -0.58 6.10 -18.60
CA VAL A 201 -1.58 5.49 -17.68
C VAL A 201 -2.83 6.37 -17.59
N SER A 202 -3.21 7.04 -18.68
CA SER A 202 -4.48 7.74 -18.75
C SER A 202 -5.64 6.74 -18.73
N ALA A 203 -6.70 7.11 -18.01
CA ALA A 203 -7.98 6.42 -18.02
C ALA A 203 -8.52 6.35 -19.45
N THR A 204 -8.69 5.17 -19.98
CA THR A 204 -9.66 4.83 -21.04
C THR A 204 -10.33 3.53 -20.67
#